data_c14fea9ba50e85ff0e8a0cd1631ff637
#
_entry.id   c14fea9ba50e85ff0e8a0cd1631ff637
#
_cell.length_a   1.000
_cell.length_b   1.000
_cell.length_c   1.000
_cell.angle_alpha   90.00
_cell.angle_beta   90.00
_cell.angle_gamma   90.00
#
_symmetry.space_group_name_H-M   'P 1'
#
loop_
_entity.id
_entity.type
_entity.pdbx_description
1 polymer ?
#
loop_
_entity_poly.entity_id
_entity_poly.type
_entity_poly.pdbx_seq_one_letter_code
_entity_poly.pdbx_strand_id
1 'polypeptide(L)'
;HTPVDAPAEYKQLYDGVKFHDDRVKHESRLRMAAMVSQLDAKVGAFVEALERTGQREKTLIVFTSDNGGIEGLQNAYAGTVPDSPFNSENDPLRGQKNMLFEGGIRVCAFANQPGTLKPGKVSAPLYVGDWLPTLAGLVGFRPEKDPQWDGLDRWKVIRGDEAKPAARTVYIGHAQGQALLHGDWKVIRMKKGAPQLFD
;
A
#
# COMPACT_ATOMS: atom_id res chain seq x y z
N HIS A 1 1.78 -10.58 -6.40
CA HIS A 1 3.11 -11.19 -6.58
C HIS A 1 3.03 -12.33 -7.59
N THR A 2 4.14 -12.70 -8.17
CA THR A 2 4.23 -13.84 -9.09
C THR A 2 4.12 -15.17 -8.35
N PRO A 3 3.49 -16.20 -8.97
CA PRO A 3 2.77 -16.12 -10.24
C PRO A 3 1.50 -15.28 -10.13
N VAL A 4 1.16 -14.51 -11.18
CA VAL A 4 -0.10 -13.76 -11.23
C VAL A 4 -1.20 -14.73 -11.62
N ASP A 5 -1.81 -15.35 -10.65
CA ASP A 5 -2.93 -16.28 -10.83
C ASP A 5 -3.78 -16.39 -9.56
N ALA A 6 -5.02 -16.81 -9.72
CA ALA A 6 -5.97 -17.07 -8.66
C ALA A 6 -6.76 -18.36 -8.95
N PRO A 7 -7.35 -19.00 -7.92
CA PRO A 7 -8.25 -20.12 -8.10
C PRO A 7 -9.39 -19.81 -9.09
N ALA A 8 -9.90 -20.86 -9.73
CA ALA A 8 -10.92 -20.73 -10.78
C ALA A 8 -12.18 -20.00 -10.30
N GLU A 9 -12.62 -20.28 -9.08
CA GLU A 9 -13.80 -19.64 -8.49
C GLU A 9 -13.71 -18.12 -8.45
N TYR A 10 -12.52 -17.54 -8.23
CA TYR A 10 -12.35 -16.09 -8.24
C TYR A 10 -12.26 -15.53 -9.67
N LYS A 11 -11.75 -16.31 -10.63
CA LYS A 11 -11.75 -15.91 -12.05
C LYS A 11 -13.16 -15.90 -12.63
N GLN A 12 -14.01 -16.84 -12.24
CA GLN A 12 -15.41 -16.93 -12.65
C GLN A 12 -16.26 -15.73 -12.22
N LEU A 13 -15.87 -15.01 -11.15
CA LEU A 13 -16.54 -13.77 -10.76
C LEU A 13 -16.52 -12.70 -11.87
N TYR A 14 -15.63 -12.84 -12.82
CA TYR A 14 -15.40 -11.89 -13.92
C TYR A 14 -15.78 -12.46 -15.28
N ASP A 15 -16.58 -13.54 -15.32
CA ASP A 15 -17.09 -14.10 -16.57
C ASP A 15 -17.91 -13.05 -17.33
N GLY A 16 -17.55 -12.82 -18.59
CA GLY A 16 -18.17 -11.79 -19.43
C GLY A 16 -17.68 -10.36 -19.20
N VAL A 17 -16.81 -10.10 -18.23
CA VAL A 17 -16.21 -8.78 -18.01
C VAL A 17 -15.04 -8.56 -18.97
N LYS A 18 -15.09 -7.50 -19.76
CA LYS A 18 -14.00 -7.11 -20.65
C LYS A 18 -13.11 -6.05 -20.00
N PHE A 19 -11.92 -6.43 -19.60
CA PHE A 19 -10.93 -5.53 -18.97
C PHE A 19 -10.10 -4.72 -19.97
N HIS A 20 -9.87 -5.25 -21.17
CA HIS A 20 -9.08 -4.60 -22.21
C HIS A 20 -9.38 -5.20 -23.59
N ASP A 21 -9.13 -4.42 -24.68
CA ASP A 21 -9.29 -4.93 -26.05
C ASP A 21 -8.16 -5.89 -26.45
N ASP A 22 -6.93 -5.62 -26.01
CA ASP A 22 -5.81 -6.52 -26.17
C ASP A 22 -5.98 -7.75 -25.27
N ARG A 23 -5.88 -8.94 -25.86
CA ARG A 23 -6.12 -10.23 -25.17
C ARG A 23 -5.13 -10.47 -24.02
N VAL A 24 -3.87 -10.13 -24.20
CA VAL A 24 -2.83 -10.37 -23.19
C VAL A 24 -3.04 -9.48 -21.98
N LYS A 25 -3.36 -8.21 -22.21
CA LYS A 25 -3.69 -7.25 -21.15
C LYS A 25 -4.99 -7.63 -20.45
N HIS A 26 -6.02 -8.09 -21.20
CA HIS A 26 -7.27 -8.57 -20.65
C HIS A 26 -7.02 -9.73 -19.67
N GLU A 27 -6.31 -10.77 -20.09
CA GLU A 27 -5.98 -11.93 -19.26
C GLU A 27 -5.19 -11.55 -18.00
N SER A 28 -4.22 -10.66 -18.14
CA SER A 28 -3.44 -10.17 -16.99
C SER A 28 -4.31 -9.42 -15.98
N ARG A 29 -5.15 -8.52 -16.45
CA ARG A 29 -6.08 -7.73 -15.60
C ARG A 29 -7.13 -8.61 -14.93
N LEU A 30 -7.68 -9.59 -15.66
CA LEU A 30 -8.62 -10.56 -15.10
C LEU A 30 -8.00 -11.35 -13.93
N ARG A 31 -6.79 -11.86 -14.11
CA ARG A 31 -6.09 -12.59 -13.04
C ARG A 31 -5.79 -11.69 -11.84
N MET A 32 -5.35 -10.46 -12.07
CA MET A 32 -5.13 -9.51 -10.99
C MET A 32 -6.41 -9.18 -10.23
N ALA A 33 -7.52 -8.96 -10.93
CA ALA A 33 -8.83 -8.75 -10.31
C ALA A 33 -9.25 -9.95 -9.46
N ALA A 34 -9.08 -11.16 -9.98
CA ALA A 34 -9.36 -12.40 -9.25
C ALA A 34 -8.46 -12.56 -8.00
N MET A 35 -7.18 -12.21 -8.09
CA MET A 35 -6.28 -12.19 -6.91
C MET A 35 -6.72 -11.20 -5.85
N VAL A 36 -7.18 -10.00 -6.26
CA VAL A 36 -7.71 -8.99 -5.33
C VAL A 36 -8.99 -9.51 -4.66
N SER A 37 -9.91 -10.13 -5.42
CA SER A 37 -11.11 -10.74 -4.84
C SER A 37 -10.79 -11.88 -3.87
N GLN A 38 -9.78 -12.69 -4.17
CA GLN A 38 -9.31 -13.72 -3.24
C GLN A 38 -8.75 -13.11 -1.96
N LEU A 39 -7.95 -12.05 -2.08
CA LEU A 39 -7.41 -11.32 -0.93
C LEU A 39 -8.55 -10.76 -0.06
N ASP A 40 -9.52 -10.09 -0.69
CA ASP A 40 -10.70 -9.54 0.00
C ASP A 40 -11.47 -10.61 0.76
N ALA A 41 -11.74 -11.75 0.13
CA ALA A 41 -12.39 -12.89 0.78
C ALA A 41 -11.61 -13.42 1.99
N LYS A 42 -10.26 -13.43 1.93
CA LYS A 42 -9.43 -13.84 3.08
C LYS A 42 -9.43 -12.81 4.19
N VAL A 43 -9.46 -11.52 3.88
CA VAL A 43 -9.65 -10.45 4.87
C VAL A 43 -11.03 -10.60 5.53
N GLY A 44 -12.10 -10.86 4.75
CA GLY A 44 -13.43 -11.13 5.29
C GLY A 44 -13.44 -12.30 6.27
N ALA A 45 -12.88 -13.45 5.88
CA ALA A 45 -12.80 -14.63 6.74
C ALA A 45 -11.99 -14.37 8.04
N PHE A 46 -10.96 -13.52 7.97
CA PHE A 46 -10.20 -13.10 9.14
C PHE A 46 -11.06 -12.23 10.09
N VAL A 47 -11.81 -11.27 9.54
CA VAL A 47 -12.73 -10.43 10.32
C VAL A 47 -13.81 -11.29 11.00
N GLU A 48 -14.45 -12.22 10.27
CA GLU A 48 -15.43 -13.16 10.82
C GLU A 48 -14.85 -14.01 11.96
N ALA A 49 -13.59 -14.45 11.83
CA ALA A 49 -12.92 -15.19 12.90
C ALA A 49 -12.73 -14.33 14.17
N LEU A 50 -12.37 -13.06 14.01
CA LEU A 50 -12.25 -12.11 15.13
C LEU A 50 -13.61 -11.85 15.80
N GLU A 51 -14.68 -11.75 15.02
CA GLU A 51 -16.05 -11.58 15.54
C GLU A 51 -16.48 -12.82 16.34
N ARG A 52 -16.34 -14.01 15.75
CA ARG A 52 -16.68 -15.28 16.39
C ARG A 52 -15.93 -15.53 17.70
N THR A 53 -14.70 -15.03 17.81
CA THR A 53 -13.86 -15.17 19.01
C THR A 53 -13.99 -14.02 19.99
N GLY A 54 -14.82 -13.01 19.72
CA GLY A 54 -15.00 -11.81 20.56
C GLY A 54 -13.76 -10.90 20.62
N GLN A 55 -12.88 -11.01 19.63
CA GLN A 55 -11.65 -10.20 19.54
C GLN A 55 -11.78 -8.97 18.64
N ARG A 56 -12.87 -8.83 17.89
CA ARG A 56 -13.01 -7.82 16.83
C ARG A 56 -12.79 -6.38 17.32
N GLU A 57 -13.40 -6.00 18.42
CA GLU A 57 -13.27 -4.66 19.01
C GLU A 57 -11.90 -4.39 19.64
N LYS A 58 -11.20 -5.46 20.04
CA LYS A 58 -9.88 -5.38 20.66
C LYS A 58 -8.73 -5.48 19.65
N THR A 59 -9.05 -5.63 18.36
CA THR A 59 -8.07 -5.82 17.30
C THR A 59 -8.05 -4.62 16.36
N LEU A 60 -6.91 -3.94 16.29
CA LEU A 60 -6.61 -2.97 15.25
C LEU A 60 -6.15 -3.73 14.00
N ILE A 61 -6.92 -3.62 12.92
CA ILE A 61 -6.54 -4.14 11.61
C ILE A 61 -5.89 -3.00 10.82
N VAL A 62 -4.70 -3.23 10.32
CA VAL A 62 -3.99 -2.32 9.42
C VAL A 62 -3.75 -3.05 8.11
N PHE A 63 -4.17 -2.44 7.02
CA PHE A 63 -3.89 -2.90 5.67
C PHE A 63 -3.08 -1.85 4.92
N THR A 64 -2.05 -2.25 4.22
CA THR A 64 -1.29 -1.38 3.32
C THR A 64 -0.69 -2.20 2.19
N SER A 65 -0.61 -1.62 1.00
CA SER A 65 0.24 -2.17 -0.05
C SER A 65 1.71 -1.88 0.27
N ASP A 66 2.60 -2.76 -0.15
CA ASP A 66 4.05 -2.61 0.06
C ASP A 66 4.68 -1.60 -0.91
N ASN A 67 4.14 -1.50 -2.12
CA ASN A 67 4.57 -0.57 -3.18
C ASN A 67 3.44 -0.35 -4.20
N GLY A 68 3.63 0.60 -5.09
CA GLY A 68 2.75 0.81 -6.22
C GLY A 68 2.75 -0.36 -7.21
N GLY A 69 1.74 -0.40 -8.06
CA GLY A 69 1.62 -1.40 -9.12
C GLY A 69 2.79 -1.38 -10.08
N ILE A 70 2.96 -2.45 -10.84
CA ILE A 70 4.02 -2.59 -11.83
C ILE A 70 3.43 -2.90 -13.21
N GLU A 71 3.96 -2.29 -14.24
CA GLU A 71 3.57 -2.50 -15.63
C GLU A 71 4.76 -2.97 -16.47
N GLY A 72 4.51 -3.87 -17.43
CA GLY A 72 5.48 -4.29 -18.45
C GLY A 72 6.55 -5.28 -18.00
N LEU A 73 6.61 -5.66 -16.73
CA LEU A 73 7.52 -6.72 -16.27
C LEU A 73 6.92 -8.09 -16.61
N GLN A 74 7.72 -8.95 -17.23
CA GLN A 74 7.33 -10.33 -17.49
C GLN A 74 7.20 -11.13 -16.19
N ASN A 75 6.22 -12.02 -16.16
CA ASN A 75 6.06 -12.96 -15.06
C ASN A 75 7.24 -13.92 -15.04
N ALA A 76 8.13 -13.83 -14.05
CA ALA A 76 9.37 -14.60 -13.98
C ALA A 76 9.18 -16.13 -13.78
N TYR A 77 7.95 -16.58 -13.55
CA TYR A 77 7.59 -17.99 -13.37
C TYR A 77 6.91 -18.56 -14.63
N ALA A 78 7.51 -18.33 -15.78
CA ALA A 78 7.12 -18.96 -17.05
C ALA A 78 7.05 -20.49 -16.88
N GLY A 79 5.90 -21.07 -17.18
CA GLY A 79 5.67 -22.52 -17.15
C GLY A 79 4.40 -22.97 -16.45
N THR A 80 3.88 -22.24 -15.47
CA THR A 80 2.61 -22.54 -14.80
C THR A 80 1.48 -21.57 -15.17
N VAL A 81 1.83 -20.38 -15.65
CA VAL A 81 0.91 -19.35 -16.12
C VAL A 81 1.46 -18.81 -17.44
N PRO A 82 0.63 -18.65 -18.48
CA PRO A 82 1.07 -18.07 -19.75
C PRO A 82 1.79 -16.74 -19.53
N ASP A 83 2.82 -16.48 -20.33
CA ASP A 83 3.57 -15.23 -20.34
C ASP A 83 2.62 -14.04 -20.50
N SER A 84 2.20 -13.49 -19.40
CA SER A 84 1.47 -12.25 -19.39
C SER A 84 2.26 -11.21 -18.60
N PRO A 85 2.57 -10.06 -19.20
CA PRO A 85 3.23 -9.00 -18.48
C PRO A 85 2.31 -8.51 -17.35
N PHE A 86 2.91 -8.06 -16.25
CA PHE A 86 2.17 -7.30 -15.26
C PHE A 86 1.53 -6.10 -15.93
N ASN A 87 0.28 -5.83 -15.62
CA ASN A 87 -0.48 -4.74 -16.19
C ASN A 87 -1.28 -4.02 -15.10
N SER A 88 -0.57 -3.58 -14.08
CA SER A 88 -1.12 -2.69 -13.06
C SER A 88 -1.11 -1.25 -13.55
N GLU A 89 -2.04 -0.46 -13.08
CA GLU A 89 -2.20 0.94 -13.43
C GLU A 89 -2.17 1.77 -12.15
N ASN A 90 -1.35 2.82 -12.14
CA ASN A 90 -1.21 3.72 -11.00
C ASN A 90 -1.80 5.11 -11.27
N ASP A 91 -2.46 5.31 -12.42
CA ASP A 91 -3.04 6.60 -12.78
C ASP A 91 -3.98 7.16 -11.69
N PRO A 92 -3.95 8.49 -11.46
CA PRO A 92 -3.16 9.51 -12.15
C PRO A 92 -1.72 9.66 -11.63
N LEU A 93 -1.23 8.78 -10.78
CA LEU A 93 0.08 8.88 -10.14
C LEU A 93 1.19 8.42 -11.10
N ARG A 94 2.18 9.28 -11.31
CA ARG A 94 3.34 8.98 -12.16
C ARG A 94 4.20 7.87 -11.55
N GLY A 95 4.65 6.94 -12.40
CA GLY A 95 5.63 5.90 -12.03
C GLY A 95 4.99 4.63 -11.50
N GLN A 96 5.84 3.72 -11.07
CA GLN A 96 5.46 2.37 -10.68
C GLN A 96 6.44 1.80 -9.64
N LYS A 97 6.21 0.57 -9.19
CA LYS A 97 7.15 -0.18 -8.34
C LYS A 97 8.61 0.04 -8.77
N ASN A 98 9.50 0.19 -7.81
CA ASN A 98 10.92 0.52 -8.00
C ASN A 98 11.20 1.95 -8.52
N MET A 99 10.22 2.84 -8.45
CA MET A 99 10.41 4.26 -8.75
C MET A 99 10.10 5.12 -7.53
N LEU A 100 10.76 6.29 -7.44
CA LEU A 100 10.56 7.26 -6.36
C LEU A 100 9.39 8.22 -6.60
N PHE A 101 8.71 8.10 -7.74
CA PHE A 101 7.50 8.86 -8.05
C PHE A 101 6.30 8.33 -7.26
N GLU A 102 5.24 9.14 -7.16
CA GLU A 102 4.05 8.81 -6.37
C GLU A 102 3.44 7.45 -6.74
N GLY A 103 3.39 7.10 -8.03
CA GLY A 103 2.89 5.78 -8.47
C GLY A 103 3.69 4.58 -7.98
N GLY A 104 4.93 4.79 -7.49
CA GLY A 104 5.75 3.74 -6.90
C GLY A 104 5.67 3.66 -5.38
N ILE A 105 5.39 4.78 -4.69
CA ILE A 105 5.51 4.88 -3.23
C ILE A 105 4.24 5.30 -2.51
N ARG A 106 3.29 5.96 -3.18
CA ARG A 106 2.00 6.34 -2.60
C ARG A 106 1.01 5.20 -2.80
N VAL A 107 0.74 4.47 -1.74
CA VAL A 107 -0.05 3.24 -1.77
C VAL A 107 -1.37 3.41 -1.02
N CYS A 108 -2.33 2.52 -1.33
CA CYS A 108 -3.55 2.42 -0.55
C CYS A 108 -3.25 1.83 0.83
N ALA A 109 -3.88 2.41 1.86
CA ALA A 109 -3.80 1.91 3.22
C ALA A 109 -5.09 2.22 3.97
N PHE A 110 -5.44 1.38 4.93
CA PHE A 110 -6.49 1.68 5.90
C PHE A 110 -6.16 1.10 7.27
N ALA A 111 -6.76 1.70 8.29
CA ALA A 111 -6.77 1.18 9.65
C ALA A 111 -8.22 1.05 10.12
N ASN A 112 -8.54 -0.03 10.81
CA ASN A 112 -9.90 -0.28 11.28
C ASN A 112 -9.89 -0.94 12.65
N GLN A 113 -10.62 -0.33 13.60
CA GLN A 113 -10.94 -0.89 14.93
C GLN A 113 -12.29 -0.33 15.37
N PRO A 114 -13.35 -1.15 15.40
CA PRO A 114 -14.67 -0.71 15.87
C PRO A 114 -14.60 -0.10 17.28
N GLY A 115 -15.42 0.92 17.51
CA GLY A 115 -15.46 1.64 18.79
C GLY A 115 -14.27 2.59 19.04
N THR A 116 -13.14 2.39 18.35
CA THR A 116 -11.93 3.22 18.51
C THR A 116 -11.70 4.17 17.33
N LEU A 117 -11.84 3.67 16.12
CA LEU A 117 -11.67 4.45 14.88
C LEU A 117 -13.04 4.72 14.25
N LYS A 118 -13.32 5.99 13.97
CA LYS A 118 -14.53 6.40 13.24
C LYS A 118 -14.27 6.28 11.72
N PRO A 119 -15.31 5.96 10.93
CA PRO A 119 -15.19 6.06 9.47
C PRO A 119 -14.75 7.45 9.03
N GLY A 120 -13.74 7.52 8.18
CA GLY A 120 -13.21 8.80 7.72
C GLY A 120 -12.03 8.61 6.76
N LYS A 121 -11.49 9.74 6.29
CA LYS A 121 -10.32 9.79 5.43
C LYS A 121 -9.23 10.63 6.08
N VAL A 122 -8.03 10.10 6.15
CA VAL A 122 -6.83 10.81 6.58
C VAL A 122 -6.10 11.30 5.34
N SER A 123 -5.98 12.62 5.18
CA SER A 123 -5.28 13.24 4.06
C SER A 123 -3.82 13.56 4.37
N ALA A 124 -3.43 13.59 5.64
CA ALA A 124 -2.05 13.79 6.04
C ALA A 124 -1.17 12.61 5.57
N PRO A 125 0.03 12.86 5.04
CA PRO A 125 0.94 11.80 4.64
C PRO A 125 1.38 10.97 5.86
N LEU A 126 1.26 9.65 5.73
CA LEU A 126 1.77 8.66 6.66
C LEU A 126 2.94 7.94 6.01
N TYR A 127 3.97 7.70 6.78
CA TYR A 127 5.16 6.96 6.36
C TYR A 127 5.15 5.56 6.98
N VAL A 128 5.62 4.56 6.25
CA VAL A 128 5.63 3.17 6.76
C VAL A 128 6.34 3.02 8.10
N GLY A 129 7.40 3.79 8.32
CA GLY A 129 8.13 3.83 9.60
C GLY A 129 7.32 4.36 10.79
N ASP A 130 6.19 5.03 10.56
CA ASP A 130 5.32 5.55 11.62
C ASP A 130 4.59 4.46 12.38
N TRP A 131 4.40 3.29 11.76
CA TRP A 131 3.69 2.20 12.43
C TRP A 131 4.39 1.72 13.69
N LEU A 132 5.72 1.64 13.68
CA LEU A 132 6.45 1.15 14.84
C LEU A 132 6.25 2.05 16.07
N PRO A 133 6.55 3.36 16.06
CA PRO A 133 6.30 4.22 17.21
C PRO A 133 4.80 4.34 17.57
N THR A 134 3.91 4.32 16.57
CA THR A 134 2.46 4.36 16.80
C THR A 134 1.98 3.13 17.56
N LEU A 135 2.34 1.93 17.13
CA LEU A 135 1.96 0.69 17.78
C LEU A 135 2.63 0.54 19.15
N ALA A 136 3.89 0.93 19.28
CA ALA A 136 4.60 0.97 20.56
C ALA A 136 3.86 1.86 21.56
N GLY A 137 3.44 3.04 21.13
CA GLY A 137 2.64 3.95 21.96
C GLY A 137 1.30 3.34 22.41
N LEU A 138 0.61 2.64 21.51
CA LEU A 138 -0.67 1.98 21.80
C LEU A 138 -0.57 0.87 22.83
N VAL A 139 0.51 0.09 22.81
CA VAL A 139 0.74 -0.98 23.81
C VAL A 139 1.45 -0.49 25.08
N GLY A 140 1.65 0.84 25.21
CA GLY A 140 2.28 1.43 26.39
C GLY A 140 3.79 1.18 26.48
N PHE A 141 4.44 0.74 25.38
CA PHE A 141 5.89 0.56 25.36
C PHE A 141 6.60 1.91 25.54
N ARG A 142 7.57 1.93 26.43
CA ARG A 142 8.43 3.09 26.70
C ARG A 142 9.88 2.61 26.68
N PRO A 143 10.64 2.96 25.62
CA PRO A 143 12.04 2.56 25.52
C PRO A 143 12.86 3.25 26.61
N GLU A 144 13.82 2.54 27.22
CA GLU A 144 14.73 3.10 28.21
C GLU A 144 15.68 4.18 27.64
N LYS A 145 16.00 4.07 26.35
CA LYS A 145 16.81 5.02 25.60
C LYS A 145 16.07 5.43 24.33
N ASP A 146 16.35 6.64 23.83
CA ASP A 146 15.82 7.07 22.54
C ASP A 146 16.22 6.07 21.44
N PRO A 147 15.25 5.36 20.84
CA PRO A 147 15.53 4.37 19.81
C PRO A 147 15.86 5.00 18.45
N GLN A 148 15.81 6.32 18.32
CA GLN A 148 16.07 7.09 17.10
C GLN A 148 15.26 6.57 15.91
N TRP A 149 13.97 6.33 16.11
CA TRP A 149 13.08 5.88 15.05
C TRP A 149 12.92 6.96 13.98
N ASP A 150 12.99 6.59 12.71
CA ASP A 150 12.71 7.50 11.59
C ASP A 150 11.24 7.92 11.53
N GLY A 151 10.33 7.09 12.05
CA GLY A 151 8.90 7.34 12.12
C GLY A 151 8.48 8.11 13.36
N LEU A 152 7.25 8.62 13.34
CA LEU A 152 6.60 9.33 14.44
C LEU A 152 5.34 8.57 14.89
N ASP A 153 4.97 8.70 16.16
CA ASP A 153 3.63 8.28 16.59
C ASP A 153 2.57 9.15 15.91
N ARG A 154 1.73 8.51 15.10
CA ARG A 154 0.68 9.14 14.31
C ARG A 154 -0.73 8.73 14.75
N TRP A 155 -0.87 8.17 15.95
CA TRP A 155 -2.17 7.70 16.40
C TRP A 155 -3.26 8.80 16.42
N LYS A 156 -2.91 10.01 16.84
CA LYS A 156 -3.86 11.14 16.83
C LYS A 156 -4.31 11.51 15.40
N VAL A 157 -3.39 11.44 14.45
CA VAL A 157 -3.69 11.70 13.02
C VAL A 157 -4.58 10.59 12.46
N ILE A 158 -4.27 9.33 12.75
CA ILE A 158 -5.04 8.16 12.28
C ILE A 158 -6.47 8.19 12.86
N ARG A 159 -6.63 8.60 14.11
CA ARG A 159 -7.96 8.75 14.75
C ARG A 159 -8.75 9.96 14.25
N GLY A 160 -8.11 10.91 13.58
CA GLY A 160 -8.72 12.17 13.18
C GLY A 160 -8.72 13.23 14.28
N ASP A 161 -8.04 13.02 15.41
CA ASP A 161 -7.90 13.99 16.50
C ASP A 161 -6.93 15.13 16.14
N GLU A 162 -6.09 14.93 15.12
CA GLU A 162 -5.15 15.92 14.60
C GLU A 162 -5.23 15.97 13.06
N ALA A 163 -6.11 16.81 12.53
CA ALA A 163 -6.37 16.88 11.09
C ALA A 163 -5.22 17.52 10.29
N LYS A 164 -4.45 18.41 10.91
CA LYS A 164 -3.31 19.13 10.28
C LYS A 164 -2.06 18.99 11.13
N PRO A 165 -1.39 17.85 11.09
CA PRO A 165 -0.13 17.68 11.82
C PRO A 165 0.95 18.61 11.25
N ALA A 166 1.93 18.95 12.09
CA ALA A 166 3.07 19.73 11.65
C ALA A 166 3.78 19.06 10.47
N ALA A 167 4.26 19.89 9.54
CA ALA A 167 5.07 19.41 8.42
C ALA A 167 6.30 18.68 8.94
N ARG A 168 6.66 17.61 8.28
CA ARG A 168 7.86 16.82 8.60
C ARG A 168 8.62 16.48 7.35
N THR A 169 9.86 16.08 7.54
CA THR A 169 10.69 15.55 6.46
C THR A 169 10.65 14.03 6.48
N VAL A 170 10.41 13.42 5.32
CA VAL A 170 10.53 11.97 5.10
C VAL A 170 11.58 11.74 4.03
N TYR A 171 12.59 10.96 4.36
CA TYR A 171 13.62 10.53 3.43
C TYR A 171 13.29 9.13 2.89
N ILE A 172 13.43 8.96 1.57
CA ILE A 172 13.24 7.67 0.89
C ILE A 172 14.49 7.38 0.06
N GLY A 173 15.25 6.38 0.48
CA GLY A 173 16.42 5.88 -0.25
C GLY A 173 16.04 4.78 -1.24
N HIS A 174 16.65 4.80 -2.42
CA HIS A 174 16.51 3.77 -3.43
C HIS A 174 17.85 3.55 -4.16
N ALA A 175 18.05 2.35 -4.73
CA ALA A 175 19.28 2.01 -5.44
C ALA A 175 19.62 2.97 -6.60
N GLN A 176 18.64 3.61 -7.22
CA GLN A 176 18.80 4.53 -8.35
C GLN A 176 18.76 6.02 -7.98
N GLY A 177 18.47 6.36 -6.72
CA GLY A 177 18.33 7.74 -6.29
C GLY A 177 17.76 7.87 -4.90
N GLN A 178 17.33 9.08 -4.58
CA GLN A 178 16.72 9.38 -3.30
C GLN A 178 15.61 10.42 -3.47
N ALA A 179 14.63 10.40 -2.57
CA ALA A 179 13.61 11.42 -2.48
C ALA A 179 13.52 11.98 -1.07
N LEU A 180 13.16 13.25 -0.98
CA LEU A 180 12.87 13.95 0.27
C LEU A 180 11.49 14.59 0.12
N LEU A 181 10.61 14.28 1.05
CA LEU A 181 9.29 14.91 1.17
C LEU A 181 9.33 15.87 2.36
N HIS A 182 8.82 17.08 2.20
CA HIS A 182 8.63 18.03 3.30
C HIS A 182 7.35 18.82 3.10
N GLY A 183 6.35 18.59 3.95
CA GLY A 183 5.01 19.11 3.74
C GLY A 183 4.44 18.66 2.41
N ASP A 184 4.07 19.61 1.55
CA ASP A 184 3.53 19.35 0.21
C ASP A 184 4.62 19.23 -0.86
N TRP A 185 5.88 19.54 -0.51
CA TRP A 185 6.99 19.50 -1.45
C TRP A 185 7.70 18.16 -1.47
N LYS A 186 8.11 17.74 -2.66
CA LYS A 186 8.92 16.55 -2.88
C LYS A 186 10.07 16.86 -3.84
N VAL A 187 11.29 16.54 -3.44
CA VAL A 187 12.44 16.54 -4.33
C VAL A 187 12.91 15.12 -4.61
N ILE A 188 13.18 14.81 -5.87
CA ILE A 188 13.76 13.53 -6.29
C ILE A 188 15.12 13.82 -6.94
N ARG A 189 16.16 13.16 -6.44
CA ARG A 189 17.51 13.19 -7.01
C ARG A 189 17.89 11.79 -7.47
N MET A 190 17.90 11.56 -8.76
CA MET A 190 18.40 10.32 -9.35
C MET A 190 19.94 10.34 -9.41
N LYS A 191 20.57 9.15 -9.52
CA LYS A 191 22.04 9.05 -9.71
C LYS A 191 22.53 9.80 -10.95
N LYS A 192 21.68 9.92 -11.98
CA LYS A 192 21.94 10.66 -13.20
C LYS A 192 20.84 11.68 -13.44
N GLY A 193 21.19 12.85 -13.92
CA GLY A 193 20.27 13.95 -14.21
C GLY A 193 20.17 14.99 -13.09
N ALA A 194 19.44 16.07 -13.37
CA ALA A 194 19.18 17.13 -12.42
C ALA A 194 18.10 16.70 -11.39
N PRO A 195 18.14 17.23 -10.16
CA PRO A 195 17.05 17.06 -9.22
C PRO A 195 15.72 17.59 -9.79
N GLN A 196 14.62 16.92 -9.46
CA GLN A 196 13.26 17.31 -9.83
C GLN A 196 12.51 17.70 -8.55
N LEU A 197 11.84 18.86 -8.59
CA LEU A 197 10.99 19.35 -7.50
C LEU A 197 9.54 19.27 -7.92
N PHE A 198 8.70 18.83 -6.99
CA PHE A 198 7.25 18.66 -7.13
C PHE A 198 6.53 19.30 -5.95
N ASP A 199 5.33 19.79 -6.19
CA ASP A 199 4.33 20.27 -5.21
C ASP A 199 3.06 19.42 -5.23
#